data_a47342da5f82cb16d60b31e7932392ed
#
_entry.id   a47342da5f82cb16d60b31e7932392ed
#
_cell.length_a   1.000
_cell.length_b   1.000
_cell.length_c   1.000
_cell.angle_alpha   90.00
_cell.angle_beta   90.00
_cell.angle_gamma   90.00
#
_symmetry.space_group_name_H-M   'P 1'
#
loop_
_entity.id
_entity.type
_entity.pdbx_description
1 polymer ?
#
loop_
_entity_poly.entity_id
_entity_poly.type
_entity_poly.pdbx_seq_one_letter_code
_entity_poly.pdbx_strand_id
1 'polypeptide(L)'
;MAATRSERIQLIQAMQERLYRESRSDLLRFTLATMPTFRPADFHRRYYHVLSKFADGGVKKLMVFMPPQHGKSEGSTRRLPAYLLGRNPDLRLAVVSYSATKAKKFNREIQRVIDTPEYHNIFPETTLGQSSFADDSGRGYIRTTEECEIVNPT
;
A
#
# COMPACT_ATOMS: atom_id res chain seq x y z
N MET A 1 -34.98 -7.79 -17.59
CA MET A 1 -34.48 -6.64 -18.37
C MET A 1 -32.96 -6.56 -18.18
N ALA A 2 -32.18 -6.51 -19.24
CA ALA A 2 -30.69 -6.33 -19.11
C ALA A 2 -30.40 -4.85 -18.86
N ALA A 3 -29.49 -4.58 -17.91
CA ALA A 3 -29.05 -3.22 -17.61
C ALA A 3 -28.45 -2.54 -18.84
N THR A 4 -28.75 -1.28 -19.03
CA THR A 4 -28.19 -0.47 -20.12
C THR A 4 -26.68 -0.29 -19.97
N ARG A 5 -25.99 0.09 -21.04
CA ARG A 5 -24.55 0.39 -21.00
C ARG A 5 -24.22 1.47 -19.95
N SER A 6 -25.04 2.49 -19.84
CA SER A 6 -24.87 3.59 -18.88
C SER A 6 -25.02 3.09 -17.43
N GLU A 7 -26.06 2.30 -17.15
CA GLU A 7 -26.27 1.73 -15.80
C GLU A 7 -25.12 0.81 -15.37
N ARG A 8 -24.55 0.03 -16.31
CA ARG A 8 -23.39 -0.82 -16.03
C ARG A 8 -22.16 0.02 -15.70
N ILE A 9 -21.90 1.11 -16.41
CA ILE A 9 -20.78 2.01 -16.14
C ILE A 9 -20.94 2.65 -14.76
N GLN A 10 -22.11 3.16 -14.43
CA GLN A 10 -22.41 3.75 -13.12
C GLN A 10 -22.22 2.73 -11.99
N LEU A 11 -22.68 1.49 -12.18
CA LEU A 11 -22.50 0.42 -11.20
C LEU A 11 -21.03 0.10 -10.98
N ILE A 12 -20.21 0.00 -12.04
CA ILE A 12 -18.77 -0.25 -11.95
C ILE A 12 -18.08 0.88 -11.20
N GLN A 13 -18.39 2.13 -11.51
CA GLN A 13 -17.83 3.29 -10.82
C GLN A 13 -18.18 3.28 -9.32
N ALA A 14 -19.44 3.05 -8.98
CA ALA A 14 -19.88 2.95 -7.59
C ALA A 14 -19.19 1.81 -6.82
N MET A 15 -18.97 0.67 -7.49
CA MET A 15 -18.21 -0.45 -6.89
C MET A 15 -16.74 -0.11 -6.68
N GLN A 16 -16.10 0.61 -7.59
CA GLN A 16 -14.72 1.06 -7.45
C GLN A 16 -14.57 2.08 -6.32
N GLU A 17 -15.43 3.07 -6.25
CA GLU A 17 -15.44 4.06 -5.17
C GLU A 17 -15.64 3.40 -3.80
N ARG A 18 -16.56 2.43 -3.72
CA ARG A 18 -16.76 1.63 -2.51
C ARG A 18 -15.49 0.86 -2.13
N LEU A 19 -14.84 0.20 -3.10
CA LEU A 19 -13.60 -0.54 -2.88
C LEU A 19 -12.50 0.40 -2.35
N TYR A 20 -12.30 1.57 -2.94
CA TYR A 20 -11.30 2.54 -2.50
C TYR A 20 -11.58 3.04 -1.08
N ARG A 21 -12.82 3.33 -0.75
CA ARG A 21 -13.22 3.74 0.60
C ARG A 21 -12.95 2.63 1.64
N GLU A 22 -13.34 1.39 1.35
CA GLU A 22 -13.08 0.25 2.21
C GLU A 22 -11.57 -0.05 2.34
N SER A 23 -10.79 0.23 1.30
CA SER A 23 -9.34 0.03 1.26
C SER A 23 -8.56 0.93 2.22
N ARG A 24 -9.14 2.04 2.70
CA ARG A 24 -8.50 2.92 3.69
C ARG A 24 -8.38 2.28 5.07
N SER A 25 -9.25 1.32 5.40
CA SER A 25 -9.33 0.67 6.71
C SER A 25 -9.10 -0.85 6.68
N ASP A 26 -8.94 -1.46 5.50
CA ASP A 26 -8.75 -2.89 5.34
C ASP A 26 -7.59 -3.18 4.39
N LEU A 27 -6.53 -3.81 4.91
CA LEU A 27 -5.32 -4.12 4.15
C LEU A 27 -5.56 -5.12 3.02
N LEU A 28 -6.49 -6.08 3.17
CA LEU A 28 -6.83 -7.01 2.09
C LEU A 28 -7.54 -6.28 0.95
N ARG A 29 -8.48 -5.40 1.28
CA ARG A 29 -9.18 -4.55 0.29
C ARG A 29 -8.20 -3.64 -0.43
N PHE A 30 -7.27 -3.00 0.31
CA PHE A 30 -6.17 -2.23 -0.27
C PHE A 30 -5.33 -3.06 -1.24
N THR A 31 -4.98 -4.30 -0.85
CA THR A 31 -4.23 -5.19 -1.74
C THR A 31 -5.00 -5.56 -2.99
N LEU A 32 -6.30 -5.85 -2.89
CA LEU A 32 -7.15 -6.16 -4.04
C LEU A 32 -7.32 -4.96 -4.98
N ALA A 33 -7.41 -3.75 -4.43
CA ALA A 33 -7.49 -2.52 -5.22
C ALA A 33 -6.19 -2.23 -5.98
N THR A 34 -5.04 -2.34 -5.31
CA THR A 34 -3.73 -2.04 -5.89
C THR A 34 -3.08 -3.21 -6.65
N MET A 35 -3.66 -4.41 -6.59
CA MET A 35 -3.25 -5.62 -7.30
C MET A 35 -4.47 -6.44 -7.75
N PRO A 36 -5.18 -6.01 -8.78
CA PRO A 36 -6.44 -6.65 -9.23
C PRO A 36 -6.30 -8.11 -9.66
N THR A 37 -5.08 -8.55 -9.98
CA THR A 37 -4.77 -9.95 -10.33
C THR A 37 -4.66 -10.87 -9.13
N PHE A 38 -4.56 -10.33 -7.91
CA PHE A 38 -4.44 -11.12 -6.68
C PHE A 38 -5.74 -11.88 -6.39
N ARG A 39 -5.60 -13.19 -6.18
CA ARG A 39 -6.72 -14.08 -5.83
C ARG A 39 -6.46 -14.68 -4.46
N PRO A 40 -7.04 -14.11 -3.39
CA PRO A 40 -6.78 -14.56 -2.04
C PRO A 40 -7.45 -15.91 -1.77
N ALA A 41 -6.65 -16.93 -1.39
CA ALA A 41 -7.14 -18.15 -0.77
C ALA A 41 -7.47 -17.91 0.71
N ASP A 42 -8.07 -18.88 1.40
CA ASP A 42 -8.52 -18.73 2.79
C ASP A 42 -7.37 -18.43 3.75
N PHE A 43 -6.21 -19.04 3.56
CA PHE A 43 -5.05 -18.74 4.39
C PHE A 43 -4.54 -17.29 4.18
N HIS A 44 -4.68 -16.71 2.98
CA HIS A 44 -4.38 -15.30 2.75
C HIS A 44 -5.32 -14.40 3.54
N ARG A 45 -6.62 -14.71 3.59
CA ARG A 45 -7.61 -13.94 4.36
C ARG A 45 -7.24 -13.88 5.84
N ARG A 46 -6.87 -15.04 6.42
CA ARG A 46 -6.36 -15.13 7.81
C ARG A 46 -5.07 -14.33 8.00
N TYR A 47 -4.14 -14.46 7.07
CA TYR A 47 -2.87 -13.73 7.10
C TYR A 47 -3.07 -12.22 7.08
N TYR A 48 -3.87 -11.70 6.15
CA TYR A 48 -4.18 -10.29 6.05
C TYR A 48 -4.97 -9.76 7.25
N HIS A 49 -5.83 -10.57 7.83
CA HIS A 49 -6.51 -10.21 9.08
C HIS A 49 -5.51 -10.00 10.23
N VAL A 50 -4.49 -10.85 10.37
CA VAL A 50 -3.43 -10.67 11.37
C VAL A 50 -2.58 -9.44 11.07
N LEU A 51 -2.23 -9.19 9.80
CA LEU A 51 -1.51 -7.98 9.39
C LEU A 51 -2.32 -6.70 9.66
N SER A 52 -3.64 -6.72 9.46
CA SER A 52 -4.51 -5.58 9.80
C SER A 52 -4.50 -5.28 11.29
N LYS A 53 -4.61 -6.32 12.15
CA LYS A 53 -4.46 -6.13 13.61
C LYS A 53 -3.11 -5.56 14.02
N PHE A 54 -2.04 -5.96 13.32
CA PHE A 54 -0.72 -5.37 13.53
C PHE A 54 -0.69 -3.90 13.08
N ALA A 55 -1.26 -3.57 11.92
CA ALA A 55 -1.36 -2.21 11.42
C ALA A 55 -2.17 -1.28 12.34
N ASP A 56 -3.16 -1.80 13.01
CA ASP A 56 -4.01 -1.08 13.98
C ASP A 56 -3.40 -0.99 15.39
N GLY A 57 -2.18 -1.50 15.57
CA GLY A 57 -1.48 -1.47 16.86
C GLY A 57 -1.95 -2.50 17.90
N GLY A 58 -2.90 -3.36 17.55
CA GLY A 58 -3.38 -4.43 18.42
C GLY A 58 -2.33 -5.52 18.70
N VAL A 59 -1.33 -5.62 17.82
CA VAL A 59 -0.18 -6.54 17.98
C VAL A 59 1.10 -5.73 17.81
N LYS A 60 1.93 -5.65 18.87
CA LYS A 60 3.17 -4.85 18.83
C LYS A 60 4.34 -5.57 18.15
N LYS A 61 4.38 -6.89 18.19
CA LYS A 61 5.44 -7.73 17.60
C LYS A 61 4.78 -8.89 16.87
N LEU A 62 5.10 -9.09 15.61
CA LEU A 62 4.53 -10.14 14.78
C LEU A 62 5.65 -10.92 14.08
N MET A 63 5.63 -12.24 14.24
CA MET A 63 6.45 -13.16 13.47
C MET A 63 5.57 -13.96 12.52
N VAL A 64 5.95 -14.01 11.24
CA VAL A 64 5.16 -14.68 10.19
C VAL A 64 5.96 -15.82 9.59
N PHE A 65 5.47 -17.03 9.75
CA PHE A 65 6.00 -18.24 9.13
C PHE A 65 5.03 -18.72 8.06
N MET A 66 5.48 -18.72 6.83
CA MET A 66 4.73 -19.20 5.67
C MET A 66 5.68 -19.90 4.70
N PRO A 67 5.23 -20.92 3.97
CA PRO A 67 6.02 -21.54 2.91
C PRO A 67 6.48 -20.51 1.86
N PRO A 68 7.57 -20.79 1.13
CA PRO A 68 7.99 -19.98 0.00
C PRO A 68 6.85 -19.82 -1.03
N GLN A 69 6.84 -18.70 -1.76
CA GLN A 69 5.90 -18.40 -2.85
C GLN A 69 4.40 -18.30 -2.46
N HIS A 70 4.08 -18.25 -1.16
CA HIS A 70 2.70 -18.11 -0.66
C HIS A 70 2.33 -16.65 -0.34
N GLY A 71 2.90 -15.67 -1.01
CA GLY A 71 2.49 -14.26 -0.89
C GLY A 71 2.94 -13.53 0.38
N LYS A 72 3.80 -14.16 1.25
CA LYS A 72 4.27 -13.52 2.49
C LYS A 72 4.86 -12.14 2.25
N SER A 73 5.87 -12.03 1.36
CA SER A 73 6.54 -10.76 1.09
C SER A 73 5.64 -9.75 0.36
N GLU A 74 4.66 -10.22 -0.40
CA GLU A 74 3.66 -9.33 -1.01
C GLU A 74 2.85 -8.62 0.08
N GLY A 75 2.29 -9.35 1.03
CA GLY A 75 1.52 -8.77 2.11
C GLY A 75 2.36 -7.94 3.08
N SER A 76 3.39 -8.56 3.72
CA SER A 76 4.12 -7.94 4.83
C SER A 76 5.19 -6.94 4.41
N THR A 77 5.81 -7.11 3.23
CA THR A 77 7.00 -6.32 2.86
C THR A 77 6.69 -5.25 1.80
N ARG A 78 5.62 -5.40 1.03
CA ARG A 78 5.24 -4.45 -0.03
C ARG A 78 3.95 -3.72 0.32
N ARG A 79 2.84 -4.46 0.53
CA ARG A 79 1.52 -3.84 0.71
C ARG A 79 1.35 -3.21 2.09
N LEU A 80 1.77 -3.90 3.15
CA LEU A 80 1.66 -3.37 4.50
C LEU A 80 2.42 -2.04 4.69
N PRO A 81 3.71 -1.90 4.28
CA PRO A 81 4.40 -0.62 4.36
C PRO A 81 3.71 0.51 3.60
N ALA A 82 3.32 0.28 2.35
CA ALA A 82 2.61 1.27 1.54
C ALA A 82 1.27 1.68 2.18
N TYR A 83 0.51 0.71 2.71
CA TYR A 83 -0.74 0.94 3.42
C TYR A 83 -0.56 1.76 4.70
N LEU A 84 0.49 1.46 5.49
CA LEU A 84 0.79 2.19 6.72
C LEU A 84 1.16 3.65 6.43
N LEU A 85 1.98 3.89 5.41
CA LEU A 85 2.37 5.23 4.97
C LEU A 85 1.17 6.02 4.43
N GLY A 86 0.23 5.38 3.74
CA GLY A 86 -1.00 6.02 3.28
C GLY A 86 -1.93 6.42 4.42
N ARG A 87 -1.96 5.64 5.51
CA ARG A 87 -2.75 5.95 6.70
C ARG A 87 -2.11 6.97 7.62
N ASN A 88 -0.80 7.02 7.63
CA ASN A 88 -0.01 7.94 8.45
C ASN A 88 1.27 8.33 7.70
N PRO A 89 1.25 9.43 6.95
CA PRO A 89 2.39 9.91 6.17
C PRO A 89 3.64 10.23 7.01
N ASP A 90 3.46 10.60 8.28
CA ASP A 90 4.53 10.95 9.22
C ASP A 90 5.23 9.71 9.81
N LEU A 91 4.73 8.50 9.49
CA LEU A 91 5.28 7.28 10.03
C LEU A 91 6.69 7.03 9.50
N ARG A 92 7.65 6.84 10.40
CA ARG A 92 8.99 6.38 10.05
C ARG A 92 9.02 4.86 9.99
N LEU A 93 9.32 4.30 8.82
CA LEU A 93 9.30 2.88 8.55
C LEU A 93 10.65 2.42 8.00
N ALA A 94 11.19 1.33 8.53
CA ALA A 94 12.40 0.71 8.04
C ALA A 94 12.14 -0.73 7.57
N VAL A 95 12.59 -1.05 6.37
CA VAL A 95 12.57 -2.41 5.82
C VAL A 95 13.99 -2.95 5.84
N VAL A 96 14.23 -3.95 6.69
CA VAL A 96 15.55 -4.56 6.89
C VAL A 96 15.60 -5.93 6.22
N SER A 97 16.73 -6.25 5.59
CA SER A 97 16.97 -7.54 4.96
C SER A 97 18.42 -7.97 5.20
N TYR A 98 18.71 -9.25 5.02
CA TYR A 98 20.07 -9.80 5.10
C TYR A 98 21.04 -9.25 4.01
N SER A 99 20.50 -8.62 2.98
CA SER A 99 21.25 -8.09 1.85
C SER A 99 20.74 -6.68 1.49
N ALA A 100 21.69 -5.74 1.35
CA ALA A 100 21.39 -4.37 0.91
C ALA A 100 20.66 -4.35 -0.44
N THR A 101 21.07 -5.17 -1.39
CA THR A 101 20.41 -5.31 -2.70
C THR A 101 18.94 -5.70 -2.55
N LYS A 102 18.63 -6.61 -1.62
CA LYS A 102 17.26 -7.06 -1.39
C LYS A 102 16.43 -5.99 -0.66
N ALA A 103 17.02 -5.28 0.30
CA ALA A 103 16.37 -4.16 0.96
C ALA A 103 16.03 -3.04 -0.04
N LYS A 104 16.98 -2.64 -0.89
CA LYS A 104 16.75 -1.68 -1.97
C LYS A 104 15.66 -2.12 -2.95
N LYS A 105 15.60 -3.42 -3.28
CA LYS A 105 14.53 -3.97 -4.11
C LYS A 105 13.17 -3.80 -3.45
N PHE A 106 13.03 -4.13 -2.16
CA PHE A 106 11.77 -3.97 -1.44
C PHE A 106 11.36 -2.50 -1.36
N ASN A 107 12.27 -1.59 -1.08
CA ASN A 107 11.96 -0.16 -1.06
C ASN A 107 11.43 0.33 -2.41
N ARG A 108 12.08 -0.05 -3.53
CA ARG A 108 11.57 0.28 -4.88
C ARG A 108 10.19 -0.33 -5.15
N GLU A 109 9.91 -1.53 -4.66
CA GLU A 109 8.61 -2.19 -4.83
C GLU A 109 7.51 -1.48 -4.02
N ILE A 110 7.82 -0.98 -2.81
CA ILE A 110 6.93 -0.12 -2.03
C ILE A 110 6.64 1.19 -2.77
N GLN A 111 7.68 1.88 -3.24
CA GLN A 111 7.51 3.11 -4.02
C GLN A 111 6.61 2.90 -5.25
N ARG A 112 6.78 1.78 -5.98
CA ARG A 112 5.92 1.44 -7.12
C ARG A 112 4.46 1.25 -6.74
N VAL A 113 4.17 0.73 -5.55
CA VAL A 113 2.79 0.64 -5.06
C VAL A 113 2.23 2.03 -4.81
N ILE A 114 3.01 2.91 -4.18
CA ILE A 114 2.61 4.29 -3.87
C ILE A 114 2.39 5.12 -5.15
N ASP A 115 3.18 4.89 -6.20
CA ASP A 115 3.05 5.59 -7.49
C ASP A 115 1.84 5.13 -8.33
N THR A 116 1.09 4.12 -7.91
CA THR A 116 -0.06 3.66 -8.71
C THR A 116 -1.25 4.61 -8.62
N PRO A 117 -2.02 4.80 -9.71
CA PRO A 117 -3.26 5.60 -9.67
C PRO A 117 -4.25 5.10 -8.62
N GLU A 118 -4.33 3.79 -8.43
CA GLU A 118 -5.19 3.17 -7.42
C GLU A 118 -4.81 3.58 -6.01
N TYR A 119 -3.50 3.68 -5.72
CA TYR A 119 -3.01 4.16 -4.43
C TYR A 119 -3.44 5.61 -4.18
N HIS A 120 -3.26 6.50 -5.16
CA HIS A 120 -3.66 7.90 -5.05
C HIS A 120 -5.18 8.08 -4.93
N ASN A 121 -5.98 7.21 -5.55
CA ASN A 121 -7.43 7.20 -5.35
C ASN A 121 -7.83 6.79 -3.92
N ILE A 122 -7.03 5.92 -3.27
CA ILE A 122 -7.25 5.50 -1.89
C ILE A 122 -6.72 6.54 -0.90
N PHE A 123 -5.50 7.04 -1.11
CA PHE A 123 -4.78 7.98 -0.25
C PHE A 123 -4.34 9.22 -1.05
N PRO A 124 -5.27 10.13 -1.40
CA PRO A 124 -4.96 11.27 -2.26
C PRO A 124 -4.00 12.28 -1.61
N GLU A 125 -3.92 12.28 -0.29
CA GLU A 125 -3.06 13.18 0.48
C GLU A 125 -1.64 12.64 0.69
N THR A 126 -1.30 11.50 0.06
CA THR A 126 -0.01 10.84 0.27
C THR A 126 0.67 10.60 -1.06
N THR A 127 1.78 11.28 -1.29
CA THR A 127 2.61 11.10 -2.49
C THR A 127 4.07 10.89 -2.11
N LEU A 128 4.85 10.30 -3.02
CA LEU A 128 6.30 10.26 -2.86
C LEU A 128 6.90 11.63 -3.17
N GLY A 129 7.84 12.06 -2.34
CA GLY A 129 8.65 13.23 -2.62
C GLY A 129 9.34 13.10 -3.98
N GLN A 130 9.42 14.22 -4.68
CA GLN A 130 10.20 14.33 -5.92
C GLN A 130 11.28 15.37 -5.68
N SER A 131 12.42 15.22 -6.35
CA SER A 131 13.52 16.21 -6.25
C SER A 131 13.11 17.63 -6.70
N SER A 132 12.00 17.75 -7.43
CA SER A 132 11.41 19.03 -7.85
C SER A 132 10.52 19.67 -6.77
N PHE A 133 10.12 18.93 -5.74
CA PHE A 133 9.40 19.48 -4.59
C PHE A 133 10.41 19.91 -3.53
N ALA A 134 10.22 21.09 -2.97
CA ALA A 134 10.99 21.60 -1.86
C ALA A 134 10.05 21.80 -0.65
N ASP A 135 10.59 21.57 0.55
CA ASP A 135 9.91 21.95 1.79
C ASP A 135 9.93 23.47 1.98
N ASP A 136 9.30 23.96 3.03
CA ASP A 136 9.25 25.41 3.36
C ASP A 136 10.65 26.02 3.55
N SER A 137 11.69 25.22 3.78
CA SER A 137 13.09 25.64 3.87
C SER A 137 13.84 25.62 2.53
N GLY A 138 13.18 25.21 1.45
CA GLY A 138 13.78 25.06 0.11
C GLY A 138 14.57 23.76 -0.08
N ARG A 139 14.49 22.82 0.86
CA ARG A 139 15.15 21.52 0.77
C ARG A 139 14.31 20.55 -0.07
N GLY A 140 14.91 19.95 -1.10
CA GLY A 140 14.26 18.92 -1.90
C GLY A 140 14.01 17.63 -1.12
N TYR A 141 12.86 16.99 -1.38
CA TYR A 141 12.52 15.68 -0.80
C TYR A 141 13.42 14.56 -1.33
N ILE A 142 13.73 13.60 -0.47
CA ILE A 142 14.57 12.46 -0.83
C ILE A 142 13.70 11.39 -1.50
N ARG A 143 14.16 10.95 -2.68
CA ARG A 143 13.61 9.78 -3.37
C ARG A 143 14.74 9.00 -4.04
N THR A 144 15.18 7.95 -3.38
CA THR A 144 16.24 7.04 -3.85
C THR A 144 15.77 5.58 -3.76
N THR A 145 16.65 4.66 -4.13
CA THR A 145 16.39 3.22 -3.94
C THR A 145 16.56 2.77 -2.49
N GLU A 146 17.21 3.59 -1.66
CA GLU A 146 17.46 3.27 -0.25
C GLU A 146 16.48 3.96 0.68
N GLU A 147 16.11 5.19 0.35
CA GLU A 147 15.29 6.06 1.16
C GLU A 147 14.29 6.84 0.29
N CYS A 148 13.11 7.06 0.81
CA CYS A 148 12.13 7.95 0.21
C CYS A 148 11.34 8.67 1.30
N GLU A 149 10.96 9.91 1.01
CA GLU A 149 10.10 10.73 1.87
C GLU A 149 8.70 10.79 1.29
N ILE A 150 7.71 10.76 2.17
CA ILE A 150 6.31 10.99 1.83
C ILE A 150 6.01 12.47 1.97
N VAL A 151 5.35 13.01 0.98
CA VAL A 151 4.86 14.39 0.98
C VAL A 151 3.35 14.37 1.17
N ASN A 152 2.88 15.19 2.08
CA ASN A 152 1.46 15.47 2.23
C ASN A 152 1.18 16.74 1.42
N PRO A 153 0.56 16.67 0.25
CA PRO A 153 0.21 17.88 -0.48
C PRO A 153 -0.92 18.58 0.28
N THR A 154 -0.57 19.62 1.03
CA THR A 154 -1.53 20.56 1.64
C THR A 154 -2.08 21.51 0.61
#